data_1dfcc7307c7c94e2af8cfc4b80ff7c88
#
_entry.id   1dfcc7307c7c94e2af8cfc4b80ff7c88
#
_cell.length_a   1.000
_cell.length_b   1.000
_cell.length_c   1.000
_cell.angle_alpha   90.00
_cell.angle_beta   90.00
_cell.angle_gamma   90.00
#
_symmetry.space_group_name_H-M   'P 1'
#
loop_
_entity.id
_entity.type
_entity.pdbx_description
1 polymer ?
#
loop_
_entity_poly.entity_id
_entity_poly.type
_entity_poly.pdbx_seq_one_letter_code
_entity_poly.pdbx_strand_id
1 'polypeptide(L)'
;MGDGYYFYHDEVQARVWANMKVTRNENYKNENWAVLKCIVYLNEENYMDLDLRENQDFFFQEMHRLKLELEKKQINIKDYNDAFMCNHLSNILALDMLSKTFPYKDKKDNFPPFFSNQKSKPYGITRHFRTEKQYCIVSPRIATHFEKVARGESVNNRGDYNE
;
A
#
# COMPACT_ATOMS: atom_id res chain seq x y z
N MET A 1 -3.25 1.16 -3.99
CA MET A 1 -4.65 1.14 -3.48
C MET A 1 -5.33 2.43 -3.85
N GLY A 2 -5.70 3.01 -4.75
CA GLY A 2 -6.49 4.21 -5.04
C GLY A 2 -5.99 5.51 -4.40
N ASP A 3 -6.84 6.52 -4.47
CA ASP A 3 -6.60 7.84 -3.90
C ASP A 3 -7.04 7.86 -2.42
N GLY A 4 -6.20 8.41 -1.56
CA GLY A 4 -6.47 8.48 -0.13
C GLY A 4 -5.23 8.77 0.70
N TYR A 5 -5.42 8.72 2.00
CA TYR A 5 -4.34 8.90 2.96
C TYR A 5 -3.82 7.54 3.39
N TYR A 6 -2.51 7.31 3.21
CA TYR A 6 -1.89 6.03 3.48
C TYR A 6 -1.30 5.98 4.88
N PHE A 7 -1.66 4.93 5.61
CA PHE A 7 -1.19 4.65 6.95
C PHE A 7 -0.56 3.26 7.04
N TYR A 8 0.27 3.08 8.04
CA TYR A 8 0.95 1.84 8.36
C TYR A 8 0.59 1.44 9.79
N HIS A 9 0.56 0.15 10.05
CA HIS A 9 0.38 -0.34 11.41
C HIS A 9 1.62 -0.08 12.27
N ASP A 10 2.79 -0.09 11.65
CA ASP A 10 4.09 0.02 12.29
C ASP A 10 4.71 1.41 12.05
N GLU A 11 5.14 2.05 13.13
CA GLU A 11 5.82 3.35 13.09
C GLU A 11 7.14 3.28 12.31
N VAL A 12 7.90 2.17 12.42
CA VAL A 12 9.17 2.00 11.71
C VAL A 12 8.94 2.03 10.20
N GLN A 13 7.93 1.33 9.72
CA GLN A 13 7.57 1.35 8.30
C GLN A 13 7.13 2.75 7.84
N ALA A 14 6.34 3.44 8.65
CA ALA A 14 5.94 4.82 8.34
C ALA A 14 7.15 5.75 8.23
N ARG A 15 8.14 5.62 9.11
CA ARG A 15 9.41 6.39 9.05
C ARG A 15 10.22 6.07 7.79
N VAL A 16 10.36 4.78 7.46
CA VAL A 16 11.06 4.34 6.25
C VAL A 16 10.41 4.94 5.00
N TRP A 17 9.09 4.88 4.91
CA TRP A 17 8.34 5.47 3.79
C TRP A 17 8.48 6.98 3.71
N ALA A 18 8.36 7.68 4.84
CA ALA A 18 8.53 9.13 4.89
C ALA A 18 9.92 9.54 4.39
N ASN A 19 10.97 8.87 4.87
CA ASN A 19 12.34 9.12 4.43
C ASN A 19 12.54 8.78 2.96
N MET A 20 12.03 7.64 2.48
CA MET A 20 12.13 7.27 1.05
C MET A 20 11.44 8.30 0.16
N LYS A 21 10.33 8.88 0.57
CA LYS A 21 9.59 9.86 -0.22
C LYS A 21 10.41 11.12 -0.45
N VAL A 22 11.06 11.64 0.58
CA VAL A 22 11.90 12.86 0.47
C VAL A 22 13.27 12.62 -0.17
N THR A 23 13.77 11.38 -0.15
CA THR A 23 15.06 11.04 -0.75
C THR A 23 14.97 10.63 -2.23
N ARG A 24 13.84 10.07 -2.66
CA ARG A 24 13.67 9.50 -4.01
C ARG A 24 12.78 10.31 -4.93
N ASN A 25 11.93 11.17 -4.39
CA ASN A 25 11.01 11.98 -5.16
C ASN A 25 11.58 13.38 -5.34
N GLU A 26 11.88 13.76 -6.57
CA GLU A 26 12.43 15.08 -6.91
C GLU A 26 11.57 16.25 -6.41
N ASN A 27 10.24 16.06 -6.33
CA ASN A 27 9.32 17.08 -5.85
C ASN A 27 9.44 17.34 -4.33
N TYR A 28 10.02 16.41 -3.57
CA TYR A 28 10.16 16.49 -2.11
C TYR A 28 11.60 16.41 -1.65
N LYS A 29 12.55 16.48 -2.60
CA LYS A 29 13.97 16.38 -2.29
C LYS A 29 14.39 17.55 -1.38
N ASN A 30 15.08 17.20 -0.30
CA ASN A 30 15.51 18.12 0.75
C ASN A 30 14.40 18.70 1.65
N GLU A 31 13.19 18.17 1.58
CA GLU A 31 12.14 18.55 2.51
C GLU A 31 12.24 17.77 3.83
N ASN A 32 11.72 18.37 4.89
CA ASN A 32 11.56 17.68 6.17
C ASN A 32 10.33 16.79 6.13
N TRP A 33 10.39 15.66 6.82
CA TRP A 33 9.26 14.76 6.95
C TRP A 33 8.82 14.62 8.40
N ALA A 34 7.57 14.26 8.58
CA ALA A 34 6.99 13.90 9.87
C ALA A 34 6.12 12.66 9.74
N VAL A 35 6.07 11.87 10.81
CA VAL A 35 5.14 10.76 10.98
C VAL A 35 4.09 11.16 12.00
N LEU A 36 2.84 11.01 11.60
CA LEU A 36 1.69 11.26 12.45
C LEU A 36 1.05 9.93 12.84
N LYS A 37 0.74 9.79 14.12
CA LYS A 37 -0.12 8.73 14.65
C LYS A 37 -1.54 9.29 14.77
N CYS A 38 -2.53 8.48 14.45
CA CYS A 38 -3.93 8.84 14.63
C CYS A 38 -4.76 7.67 15.17
N ILE A 39 -5.92 7.98 15.70
CA ILE A 39 -6.94 7.00 16.05
C ILE A 39 -7.97 6.98 14.90
N VAL A 40 -8.31 5.78 14.45
CA VAL A 40 -9.29 5.57 13.38
C VAL A 40 -10.53 4.91 13.98
N TYR A 41 -11.70 5.53 13.79
CA TYR A 41 -13.00 4.96 14.14
C TYR A 41 -13.66 4.44 12.86
N LEU A 42 -13.81 3.14 12.78
CA LEU A 42 -14.21 2.45 11.57
C LEU A 42 -15.49 1.65 11.80
N ASN A 43 -16.45 1.77 10.89
CA ASN A 43 -17.54 0.83 10.75
C ASN A 43 -17.10 -0.31 9.83
N GLU A 44 -17.26 -1.55 10.26
CA GLU A 44 -16.88 -2.74 9.48
C GLU A 44 -17.56 -2.78 8.10
N GLU A 45 -18.78 -2.28 7.98
CA GLU A 45 -19.52 -2.22 6.71
C GLU A 45 -18.86 -1.30 5.66
N ASN A 46 -18.09 -0.30 6.11
CA ASN A 46 -17.41 0.67 5.26
C ASN A 46 -15.91 0.37 5.13
N TYR A 47 -15.51 -0.85 5.44
CA TYR A 47 -14.12 -1.29 5.38
C TYR A 47 -13.95 -2.51 4.50
N MET A 48 -12.95 -2.49 3.62
CA MET A 48 -12.58 -3.62 2.78
C MET A 48 -11.14 -4.03 3.01
N ASP A 49 -10.93 -5.22 3.57
CA ASP A 49 -9.63 -5.84 3.70
C ASP A 49 -9.34 -6.72 2.47
N LEU A 50 -8.44 -6.26 1.60
CA LEU A 50 -8.04 -6.98 0.39
C LEU A 50 -7.09 -8.16 0.66
N ASP A 51 -6.80 -8.47 1.93
CA ASP A 51 -6.14 -9.73 2.29
C ASP A 51 -7.13 -10.87 2.48
N LEU A 52 -8.40 -10.58 2.70
CA LEU A 52 -9.46 -11.58 2.77
C LEU A 52 -9.82 -12.10 1.38
N ARG A 53 -9.87 -13.42 1.24
CA ARG A 53 -10.11 -14.06 -0.05
C ARG A 53 -11.45 -13.66 -0.68
N GLU A 54 -12.49 -13.59 0.12
CA GLU A 54 -13.81 -13.16 -0.32
C GLU A 54 -13.82 -11.75 -0.93
N ASN A 55 -13.08 -10.83 -0.31
CA ASN A 55 -12.93 -9.46 -0.82
C ASN A 55 -12.06 -9.41 -2.08
N GLN A 56 -11.05 -10.28 -2.19
CA GLN A 56 -10.26 -10.42 -3.42
C GLN A 56 -11.10 -10.96 -4.55
N ASP A 57 -11.87 -12.02 -4.31
CA ASP A 57 -12.74 -12.63 -5.33
C ASP A 57 -13.79 -11.62 -5.81
N PHE A 58 -14.40 -10.88 -4.88
CA PHE A 58 -15.32 -9.79 -5.22
C PHE A 58 -14.63 -8.68 -6.05
N PHE A 59 -13.45 -8.24 -5.62
CA PHE A 59 -12.67 -7.21 -6.32
C PHE A 59 -12.40 -7.61 -7.79
N PHE A 60 -11.93 -8.84 -8.02
CA PHE A 60 -11.63 -9.31 -9.37
C PHE A 60 -12.87 -9.57 -10.21
N GLN A 61 -13.97 -10.03 -9.62
CA GLN A 61 -15.25 -10.18 -10.32
C GLN A 61 -15.77 -8.82 -10.79
N GLU A 62 -15.79 -7.82 -9.93
CA GLU A 62 -16.21 -6.47 -10.28
C GLU A 62 -15.28 -5.80 -11.30
N MET A 63 -13.98 -6.02 -11.17
CA MET A 63 -13.01 -5.57 -12.16
C MET A 63 -13.30 -6.16 -13.54
N HIS A 64 -13.57 -7.46 -13.62
CA HIS A 64 -13.93 -8.12 -14.89
C HIS A 64 -15.27 -7.61 -15.44
N ARG A 65 -16.29 -7.49 -14.59
CA ARG A 65 -17.62 -6.98 -14.98
C ARG A 65 -17.52 -5.56 -15.55
N LEU A 66 -16.83 -4.68 -14.84
CA LEU A 66 -16.64 -3.29 -15.29
C LEU A 66 -15.88 -3.21 -16.62
N LYS A 67 -14.85 -4.03 -16.80
CA LYS A 67 -14.10 -4.10 -18.05
C LYS A 67 -15.01 -4.44 -19.23
N LEU A 68 -15.85 -5.47 -19.11
CA LEU A 68 -16.79 -5.87 -20.14
C LEU A 68 -17.83 -4.77 -20.46
N GLU A 69 -18.29 -4.04 -19.44
CA GLU A 69 -19.20 -2.90 -19.65
C GLU A 69 -18.55 -1.76 -20.41
N LEU A 70 -17.29 -1.44 -20.08
CA LEU A 70 -16.54 -0.40 -20.75
C LEU A 70 -16.26 -0.76 -22.24
N GLU A 71 -15.89 -2.02 -22.48
CA GLU A 71 -15.67 -2.53 -23.84
C GLU A 71 -16.96 -2.45 -24.69
N LYS A 72 -18.10 -2.84 -24.14
CA LYS A 72 -19.41 -2.72 -24.83
C LYS A 72 -19.77 -1.27 -25.17
N LYS A 73 -19.38 -0.33 -24.30
CA LYS A 73 -19.62 1.10 -24.50
C LYS A 73 -18.53 1.79 -25.34
N GLN A 74 -17.52 1.04 -25.78
CA GLN A 74 -16.35 1.54 -26.50
C GLN A 74 -15.59 2.62 -25.73
N ILE A 75 -15.62 2.56 -24.38
CA ILE A 75 -14.91 3.46 -23.50
C ILE A 75 -13.55 2.84 -23.20
N ASN A 76 -12.48 3.52 -23.58
CA ASN A 76 -11.12 3.12 -23.26
C ASN A 76 -10.63 3.92 -22.05
N ILE A 77 -10.31 3.21 -20.95
CA ILE A 77 -9.68 3.81 -19.77
C ILE A 77 -8.19 3.51 -19.85
N LYS A 78 -7.38 4.56 -20.01
CA LYS A 78 -5.93 4.45 -20.17
C LYS A 78 -5.25 3.73 -19.01
N ASP A 79 -5.70 4.01 -17.79
CA ASP A 79 -5.09 3.51 -16.55
C ASP A 79 -6.03 2.54 -15.81
N TYR A 80 -6.52 1.51 -16.52
CA TYR A 80 -7.33 0.45 -15.92
C TYR A 80 -6.45 -0.49 -15.10
N ASN A 81 -6.30 -0.19 -13.82
CA ASN A 81 -5.42 -0.89 -12.88
C ASN A 81 -6.07 -1.03 -11.50
N ASP A 82 -5.35 -1.68 -10.56
CA ASP A 82 -5.84 -1.89 -9.19
C ASP A 82 -6.20 -0.57 -8.46
N ALA A 83 -5.45 0.51 -8.70
CA ALA A 83 -5.75 1.80 -8.07
C ALA A 83 -7.07 2.39 -8.57
N PHE A 84 -7.30 2.35 -9.88
CA PHE A 84 -8.57 2.73 -10.49
C PHE A 84 -9.73 1.92 -9.90
N MET A 85 -9.55 0.60 -9.77
CA MET A 85 -10.58 -0.29 -9.23
C MET A 85 -10.86 -0.03 -7.75
N CYS A 86 -9.83 0.24 -6.95
CA CYS A 86 -10.01 0.65 -5.55
C CYS A 86 -10.83 1.93 -5.43
N ASN A 87 -10.55 2.95 -6.27
CA ASN A 87 -11.32 4.18 -6.29
C ASN A 87 -12.78 3.94 -6.70
N HIS A 88 -12.98 3.12 -7.72
CA HIS A 88 -14.32 2.75 -8.18
C HIS A 88 -15.13 2.06 -7.08
N LEU A 89 -14.56 1.04 -6.43
CA LEU A 89 -15.22 0.32 -5.33
C LEU A 89 -15.46 1.23 -4.11
N SER A 90 -14.51 2.09 -3.76
CA SER A 90 -14.70 3.03 -2.66
C SER A 90 -15.90 3.95 -2.90
N ASN A 91 -16.11 4.38 -4.14
CA ASN A 91 -17.24 5.24 -4.49
C ASN A 91 -18.59 4.49 -4.46
N ILE A 92 -18.67 3.31 -5.09
CA ILE A 92 -19.95 2.59 -5.20
C ILE A 92 -20.40 1.94 -3.89
N LEU A 93 -19.46 1.53 -3.04
CA LEU A 93 -19.72 0.91 -1.74
C LEU A 93 -19.65 1.91 -0.58
N ALA A 94 -19.36 3.18 -0.85
CA ALA A 94 -19.14 4.21 0.16
C ALA A 94 -18.12 3.80 1.24
N LEU A 95 -17.00 3.21 0.81
CA LEU A 95 -15.97 2.77 1.73
C LEU A 95 -15.26 3.95 2.37
N ASP A 96 -15.02 3.86 3.67
CA ASP A 96 -14.20 4.81 4.41
C ASP A 96 -12.71 4.42 4.40
N MET A 97 -12.42 3.11 4.30
CA MET A 97 -11.05 2.59 4.31
C MET A 97 -10.90 1.28 3.54
N LEU A 98 -9.74 1.13 2.91
CA LEU A 98 -9.26 -0.16 2.37
C LEU A 98 -7.93 -0.54 3.04
N SER A 99 -7.64 -1.84 3.11
CA SER A 99 -6.31 -2.31 3.48
C SER A 99 -5.82 -3.43 2.56
N LYS A 100 -4.50 -3.54 2.46
CA LYS A 100 -3.83 -4.62 1.73
C LYS A 100 -2.41 -4.81 2.25
N THR A 101 -1.98 -6.06 2.32
CA THR A 101 -0.60 -6.41 2.60
C THR A 101 0.20 -6.47 1.31
N PHE A 102 1.34 -5.80 1.29
CA PHE A 102 2.29 -5.83 0.20
C PHE A 102 3.53 -6.61 0.59
N PRO A 103 4.08 -7.43 -0.31
CA PRO A 103 5.40 -8.02 -0.08
C PRO A 103 6.46 -6.91 -0.17
N TYR A 104 7.29 -6.80 0.85
CA TYR A 104 8.45 -5.91 0.80
C TYR A 104 9.54 -6.56 -0.03
N LYS A 105 9.89 -5.96 -1.15
CA LYS A 105 11.03 -6.37 -1.98
C LYS A 105 12.23 -5.50 -1.62
N ASP A 106 13.07 -5.96 -0.72
CA ASP A 106 14.38 -5.36 -0.55
C ASP A 106 15.32 -5.93 -1.63
N LYS A 107 15.87 -5.05 -2.46
CA LYS A 107 16.88 -5.43 -3.47
C LYS A 107 18.21 -5.88 -2.83
N LYS A 108 18.39 -5.64 -1.54
CA LYS A 108 19.56 -5.99 -0.75
C LYS A 108 19.37 -7.27 0.06
N ASP A 109 18.24 -7.96 -0.03
CA ASP A 109 18.04 -9.24 0.65
C ASP A 109 18.92 -10.32 0.01
N ASN A 110 20.23 -10.23 0.27
CA ASN A 110 21.23 -11.24 -0.05
C ASN A 110 21.19 -12.46 0.88
N PHE A 111 20.13 -12.61 1.68
CA PHE A 111 19.98 -13.77 2.54
C PHE A 111 19.70 -15.02 1.69
N PRO A 112 20.55 -16.04 1.82
CA PRO A 112 20.30 -17.29 1.12
C PRO A 112 18.96 -17.86 1.55
N PRO A 113 18.21 -18.45 0.65
CA PRO A 113 16.93 -19.05 0.97
C PRO A 113 17.12 -20.19 1.98
N PHE A 114 16.44 -20.13 3.13
CA PHE A 114 16.49 -21.15 4.18
C PHE A 114 16.14 -22.58 3.69
N PHE A 115 15.43 -22.71 2.57
CA PHE A 115 14.89 -23.97 2.06
C PHE A 115 15.04 -24.14 0.56
N SER A 116 16.05 -23.61 -0.09
CA SER A 116 16.25 -23.90 -1.50
C SER A 116 17.37 -24.91 -1.68
N ASN A 117 17.03 -26.10 -2.15
CA ASN A 117 17.94 -26.83 -2.99
C ASN A 117 18.15 -26.00 -4.25
N GLN A 118 19.34 -25.45 -4.45
CA GLN A 118 19.67 -24.54 -5.56
C GLN A 118 19.42 -25.17 -6.96
N LYS A 119 19.11 -26.44 -7.03
CA LYS A 119 18.90 -27.17 -8.28
C LYS A 119 17.47 -27.18 -8.81
N SER A 120 16.51 -26.71 -8.05
CA SER A 120 15.12 -26.64 -8.51
C SER A 120 14.58 -25.22 -8.42
N LYS A 121 14.59 -24.53 -9.54
CA LYS A 121 13.76 -23.33 -9.78
C LYS A 121 12.58 -23.68 -10.68
N PRO A 122 11.69 -24.60 -10.35
CA PRO A 122 10.56 -24.84 -11.24
C PRO A 122 9.46 -23.78 -11.10
N TYR A 123 9.34 -23.15 -9.94
CA TYR A 123 8.30 -22.14 -9.67
C TYR A 123 8.91 -21.09 -8.76
N GLY A 124 8.88 -19.84 -9.18
CA GLY A 124 9.38 -18.72 -8.39
C GLY A 124 8.67 -18.63 -7.04
N ILE A 125 9.15 -19.38 -6.06
CA ILE A 125 8.68 -19.26 -4.67
C ILE A 125 9.17 -17.91 -4.18
N THR A 126 8.30 -16.92 -4.22
CA THR A 126 8.57 -15.62 -3.63
C THR A 126 8.36 -15.74 -2.14
N ARG A 127 9.42 -15.53 -1.36
CA ARG A 127 9.31 -15.46 0.09
C ARG A 127 8.76 -14.12 0.48
N HIS A 128 7.68 -14.14 1.22
CA HIS A 128 7.03 -12.94 1.77
C HIS A 128 7.27 -12.85 3.28
N PHE A 129 8.53 -12.95 3.72
CA PHE A 129 8.85 -12.81 5.14
C PHE A 129 8.74 -11.38 5.66
N ARG A 130 8.94 -10.42 4.78
CA ARG A 130 8.70 -9.02 5.08
C ARG A 130 7.47 -8.58 4.33
N THR A 131 6.41 -8.39 5.05
CA THR A 131 5.15 -7.87 4.52
C THR A 131 4.82 -6.58 5.21
N GLU A 132 4.14 -5.72 4.51
CA GLU A 132 3.75 -4.41 4.95
C GLU A 132 2.27 -4.23 4.72
N LYS A 133 1.50 -4.17 5.81
CA LYS A 133 0.07 -3.86 5.71
C LYS A 133 -0.11 -2.35 5.64
N GLN A 134 -0.69 -1.92 4.53
CA GLN A 134 -1.04 -0.52 4.29
C GLN A 134 -2.55 -0.35 4.42
N TYR A 135 -2.93 0.79 4.98
CA TYR A 135 -4.31 1.24 5.11
C TYR A 135 -4.48 2.51 4.29
N CYS A 136 -5.45 2.52 3.40
CA CYS A 136 -5.83 3.69 2.62
C CYS A 136 -7.13 4.24 3.18
N ILE A 137 -7.08 5.36 3.88
CA ILE A 137 -8.26 6.08 4.37
C ILE A 137 -8.77 6.96 3.24
N VAL A 138 -9.95 6.64 2.73
CA VAL A 138 -10.64 7.38 1.68
C VAL A 138 -11.39 8.57 2.28
N SER A 139 -12.03 8.35 3.43
CA SER A 139 -12.77 9.38 4.14
C SER A 139 -11.99 9.87 5.37
N PRO A 140 -11.36 11.05 5.32
CA PRO A 140 -10.53 11.54 6.43
C PRO A 140 -11.29 11.78 7.74
N ARG A 141 -12.63 11.86 7.69
CA ARG A 141 -13.49 12.06 8.87
C ARG A 141 -13.37 10.96 9.93
N ILE A 142 -12.93 9.75 9.53
CA ILE A 142 -12.76 8.62 10.45
C ILE A 142 -11.46 8.69 11.26
N ALA A 143 -10.51 9.53 10.85
CA ALA A 143 -9.21 9.69 11.51
C ALA A 143 -9.22 10.89 12.45
N THR A 144 -8.86 10.67 13.69
CA THR A 144 -8.89 11.68 14.75
C THR A 144 -7.65 11.59 15.63
N HIS A 145 -7.47 12.56 16.54
CA HIS A 145 -6.42 12.56 17.55
C HIS A 145 -5.02 12.38 16.95
N PHE A 146 -4.67 13.31 16.07
CA PHE A 146 -3.36 13.29 15.43
C PHE A 146 -2.25 13.72 16.40
N GLU A 147 -1.24 12.87 16.52
CA GLU A 147 -0.03 13.11 17.29
C GLU A 147 1.19 12.97 16.39
N LYS A 148 2.13 13.92 16.47
CA LYS A 148 3.39 13.80 15.75
C LYS A 148 4.37 12.94 16.57
N VAL A 149 4.66 11.75 16.08
CA VAL A 149 5.50 10.75 16.75
C VAL A 149 6.95 10.74 16.28
N ALA A 150 7.19 11.22 15.05
CA ALA A 150 8.54 11.30 14.51
C ALA A 150 8.68 12.46 13.53
N ARG A 151 9.93 12.90 13.34
CA ARG A 151 10.33 13.85 12.31
C ARG A 151 11.77 13.57 11.86
N GLY A 152 12.13 14.02 10.69
CA GLY A 152 13.50 13.94 10.19
C GLY A 152 13.70 14.87 9.01
N GLU A 153 14.97 15.02 8.65
CA GLU A 153 15.40 15.74 7.46
C GLU A 153 15.76 14.73 6.38
N SER A 154 15.73 15.13 5.13
CA SER A 154 16.21 14.27 4.06
C SER A 154 17.73 14.14 4.21
N VAL A 155 18.18 12.97 4.65
CA VAL A 155 19.61 12.68 4.74
C VAL A 155 20.10 12.26 3.36
N ASN A 156 20.92 13.09 2.74
CA ASN A 156 21.59 12.78 1.46
C ASN A 156 22.68 11.69 1.59
N ASN A 157 22.71 10.94 2.69
CA ASN A 157 23.71 9.92 2.95
C ASN A 157 23.33 8.60 2.29
N ARG A 158 24.03 8.28 1.22
CA ARG A 158 24.13 6.96 0.59
C ARG A 158 24.99 6.01 1.44
N GLY A 159 24.84 5.96 2.71
CA GLY A 159 25.60 5.11 3.58
C GLY A 159 25.00 5.05 4.96
N ASP A 160 24.95 3.84 5.48
CA ASP A 160 24.67 3.47 6.86
C ASP A 160 23.21 3.26 7.25
N TYR A 161 22.62 2.23 6.69
CA TYR A 161 21.68 1.41 7.44
C TYR A 161 22.39 0.11 7.86
N ASN A 162 23.39 0.26 8.71
CA ASN A 162 23.92 -0.81 9.55
C ASN A 162 23.47 -0.47 10.98
N GLU A 163 22.34 -1.09 11.39
CA GLU A 163 22.10 -1.62 12.74
C GLU A 163 20.71 -2.26 12.74
#